data_9099aa22f566082c84e2314ff0f17b67
#
_entry.id   9099aa22f566082c84e2314ff0f17b67
#
_cell.length_a   1.000
_cell.length_b   1.000
_cell.length_c   1.000
_cell.angle_alpha   90.00
_cell.angle_beta   90.00
_cell.angle_gamma   90.00
#
_symmetry.space_group_name_H-M   'P 1'
#
loop_
_entity.id
_entity.type
_entity.pdbx_description
1 polymer ?
#
loop_
_entity_poly.entity_id
_entity_poly.type
_entity_poly.pdbx_seq_one_letter_code
_entity_poly.pdbx_strand_id
1 'polypeptide(L)'
;MKVQNNKAWWLVLPVFLLVAFSAIVPMMTVVNYSVQDIFDPATRYFVGVDWYRQVLQDPRLHDSLLRQFIFSACVLLIEIPLGIAIALCMPTRGRWASLCLILMAIPLLIPWNVVGTIWQIFGRADIGLMGWALNKLGISYNYAANTMDAWVTVLIMDVWHWTSLVALLCYCLLYTSLSGLARQTV
;
A
#
# COMPACT_ATOMS: atom_id res chain seq x y z
N MET A 1 34.19 -21.18 -9.93
CA MET A 1 33.95 -20.75 -8.53
C MET A 1 33.88 -19.24 -8.49
N LYS A 2 32.71 -18.65 -8.18
CA LYS A 2 32.63 -17.20 -7.93
C LYS A 2 33.30 -16.90 -6.60
N VAL A 3 34.38 -16.12 -6.61
CA VAL A 3 35.02 -15.61 -5.40
C VAL A 3 34.01 -14.72 -4.66
N GLN A 4 33.51 -15.17 -3.50
CA GLN A 4 32.66 -14.36 -2.64
C GLN A 4 33.50 -13.21 -2.10
N ASN A 5 33.17 -12.01 -2.52
CA ASN A 5 33.88 -10.82 -2.09
C ASN A 5 33.32 -10.34 -0.74
N ASN A 6 33.88 -10.86 0.36
CA ASN A 6 33.47 -10.50 1.73
C ASN A 6 33.67 -9.01 2.07
N LYS A 7 34.39 -8.26 1.24
CA LYS A 7 34.58 -6.80 1.43
C LYS A 7 33.27 -6.01 1.19
N ALA A 8 32.31 -6.57 0.47
CA ALA A 8 31.01 -5.93 0.26
C ALA A 8 30.23 -5.74 1.58
N TRP A 9 30.44 -6.60 2.57
CA TRP A 9 29.82 -6.47 3.88
C TRP A 9 30.20 -5.16 4.62
N TRP A 10 31.42 -4.67 4.44
CA TRP A 10 31.85 -3.40 5.04
C TRP A 10 31.09 -2.18 4.49
N LEU A 11 30.60 -2.26 3.27
CA LEU A 11 29.76 -1.20 2.67
C LEU A 11 28.31 -1.27 3.16
N VAL A 12 27.82 -2.46 3.45
CA VAL A 12 26.43 -2.68 3.90
C VAL A 12 26.29 -2.49 5.42
N LEU A 13 27.35 -2.80 6.18
CA LEU A 13 27.34 -2.78 7.64
C LEU A 13 26.88 -1.44 8.25
N PRO A 14 27.38 -0.26 7.83
CA PRO A 14 26.94 1.02 8.41
C PRO A 14 25.45 1.26 8.21
N VAL A 15 24.94 0.98 7.01
CA VAL A 15 23.51 1.13 6.70
C VAL A 15 22.68 0.13 7.51
N PHE A 16 23.13 -1.12 7.58
CA PHE A 16 22.47 -2.16 8.36
C PHE A 16 22.40 -1.79 9.85
N LEU A 17 23.49 -1.30 10.44
CA LEU A 17 23.52 -0.86 11.85
C LEU A 17 22.56 0.30 12.09
N LEU A 18 22.54 1.29 11.19
CA LEU A 18 21.64 2.44 11.30
C LEU A 18 20.18 2.03 11.22
N VAL A 19 19.81 1.17 10.25
CA VAL A 19 18.45 0.64 10.09
C VAL A 19 18.08 -0.24 11.29
N ALA A 20 18.97 -1.12 11.73
CA ALA A 20 18.74 -1.97 12.89
C ALA A 20 18.48 -1.14 14.16
N PHE A 21 19.29 -0.12 14.40
CA PHE A 21 19.11 0.76 15.56
C PHE A 21 17.79 1.53 15.49
N SER A 22 17.45 2.06 14.30
CA SER A 22 16.19 2.79 14.07
C SER A 22 14.95 1.91 14.18
N ALA A 23 15.07 0.59 13.97
CA ALA A 23 13.97 -0.35 14.10
C ALA A 23 13.87 -0.96 15.50
N ILE A 24 15.00 -1.40 16.07
CA ILE A 24 15.04 -2.14 17.34
C ILE A 24 14.60 -1.26 18.52
N VAL A 25 15.10 -0.03 18.60
CA VAL A 25 14.78 0.87 19.71
C VAL A 25 13.28 1.18 19.81
N PRO A 26 12.59 1.62 18.73
CA PRO A 26 11.14 1.80 18.77
C PRO A 26 10.38 0.50 19.07
N MET A 27 10.79 -0.64 18.51
CA MET A 27 10.14 -1.92 18.80
C MET A 27 10.26 -2.33 20.26
N MET A 28 11.44 -2.19 20.86
CA MET A 28 11.63 -2.45 22.29
C MET A 28 10.77 -1.52 23.14
N THR A 29 10.63 -0.25 22.74
CA THR A 29 9.79 0.73 23.42
C THR A 29 8.31 0.32 23.34
N VAL A 30 7.83 -0.08 22.16
CA VAL A 30 6.45 -0.56 21.98
C VAL A 30 6.19 -1.80 22.83
N VAL A 31 7.08 -2.80 22.83
CA VAL A 31 6.95 -4.00 23.66
C VAL A 31 6.95 -3.64 25.14
N ASN A 32 7.84 -2.73 25.56
CA ASN A 32 7.88 -2.31 26.96
C ASN A 32 6.58 -1.60 27.39
N TYR A 33 6.03 -0.73 26.54
CA TYR A 33 4.78 -0.03 26.85
C TYR A 33 3.56 -0.94 26.78
N SER A 34 3.56 -1.95 25.94
CA SER A 34 2.45 -2.86 25.76
C SER A 34 2.16 -3.76 26.97
N VAL A 35 3.13 -3.90 27.89
CA VAL A 35 2.99 -4.68 29.14
C VAL A 35 2.78 -3.79 30.37
N GLN A 36 2.60 -2.49 30.16
CA GLN A 36 2.42 -1.50 31.23
C GLN A 36 1.07 -0.79 31.09
N ASP A 37 0.52 -0.43 32.23
CA ASP A 37 -0.58 0.53 32.34
C ASP A 37 0.01 1.90 32.67
N ILE A 38 -0.20 2.88 31.80
CA ILE A 38 0.45 4.19 31.86
C ILE A 38 -0.62 5.24 32.07
N PHE A 39 -0.78 5.71 33.32
CA PHE A 39 -1.72 6.76 33.68
C PHE A 39 -1.15 8.15 33.40
N ASP A 40 0.14 8.33 33.71
CA ASP A 40 0.90 9.55 33.44
C ASP A 40 2.40 9.22 33.29
N PRO A 41 3.26 10.17 32.88
CA PRO A 41 4.68 9.91 32.69
C PRO A 41 5.43 9.38 33.93
N ALA A 42 4.89 9.65 35.13
CA ALA A 42 5.49 9.24 36.41
C ALA A 42 4.88 7.96 36.98
N THR A 43 3.64 7.65 36.60
CA THR A 43 2.84 6.56 37.22
C THR A 43 2.64 5.44 36.19
N ARG A 44 3.42 4.37 36.34
CA ARG A 44 3.37 3.20 35.44
C ARG A 44 3.31 1.92 36.27
N TYR A 45 2.38 1.06 35.90
CA TYR A 45 2.21 -0.25 36.53
C TYR A 45 2.44 -1.36 35.53
N PHE A 46 3.22 -2.36 35.91
CA PHE A 46 3.41 -3.55 35.09
C PHE A 46 2.17 -4.44 35.18
N VAL A 47 1.48 -4.64 34.05
CA VAL A 47 0.27 -5.47 33.94
C VAL A 47 0.48 -6.75 33.13
N GLY A 48 1.69 -6.98 32.64
CA GLY A 48 2.05 -8.20 31.90
C GLY A 48 1.24 -8.35 30.61
N VAL A 49 0.53 -9.45 30.48
CA VAL A 49 -0.22 -9.81 29.26
C VAL A 49 -1.72 -9.51 29.34
N ASP A 50 -2.18 -8.79 30.36
CA ASP A 50 -3.62 -8.57 30.58
C ASP A 50 -4.25 -7.74 29.46
N TRP A 51 -3.55 -6.73 28.95
CA TRP A 51 -4.00 -5.96 27.79
C TRP A 51 -4.13 -6.81 26.53
N TYR A 52 -3.18 -7.74 26.32
CA TYR A 52 -3.25 -8.65 25.18
C TYR A 52 -4.47 -9.57 25.27
N ARG A 53 -4.78 -10.08 26.47
CA ARG A 53 -5.96 -10.92 26.69
C ARG A 53 -7.24 -10.14 26.45
N GLN A 54 -7.34 -8.91 26.94
CA GLN A 54 -8.51 -8.06 26.73
C GLN A 54 -8.70 -7.73 25.25
N VAL A 55 -7.63 -7.32 24.54
CA VAL A 55 -7.70 -7.01 23.12
C VAL A 55 -8.09 -8.22 22.28
N LEU A 56 -7.55 -9.41 22.58
CA LEU A 56 -7.91 -10.64 21.87
C LEU A 56 -9.36 -11.07 22.10
N GLN A 57 -9.97 -10.66 23.20
CA GLN A 57 -11.38 -10.92 23.52
C GLN A 57 -12.33 -9.82 23.04
N ASP A 58 -11.79 -8.68 22.57
CA ASP A 58 -12.61 -7.56 22.11
C ASP A 58 -13.24 -7.88 20.74
N PRO A 59 -14.59 -7.89 20.67
CA PRO A 59 -15.29 -8.08 19.40
C PRO A 59 -14.90 -7.05 18.34
N ARG A 60 -14.55 -5.83 18.74
CA ARG A 60 -14.12 -4.77 17.82
C ARG A 60 -12.84 -5.14 17.08
N LEU A 61 -11.90 -5.83 17.77
CA LEU A 61 -10.68 -6.32 17.11
C LEU A 61 -11.02 -7.32 16.01
N HIS A 62 -11.89 -8.30 16.32
CA HIS A 62 -12.28 -9.35 15.37
C HIS A 62 -12.98 -8.75 14.14
N ASP A 63 -13.93 -7.83 14.36
CA ASP A 63 -14.62 -7.13 13.29
C ASP A 63 -13.66 -6.30 12.42
N SER A 64 -12.72 -5.62 13.07
CA SER A 64 -11.73 -4.79 12.37
C SER A 64 -10.77 -5.65 11.54
N LEU A 65 -10.31 -6.78 12.08
CA LEU A 65 -9.47 -7.73 11.36
C LEU A 65 -10.21 -8.33 10.17
N LEU A 66 -11.46 -8.76 10.36
CA LEU A 66 -12.27 -9.30 9.27
C LEU A 66 -12.43 -8.27 8.14
N ARG A 67 -12.78 -7.04 8.47
CA ARG A 67 -12.90 -5.95 7.49
C ARG A 67 -11.57 -5.69 6.76
N GLN A 68 -10.45 -5.73 7.50
CA GLN A 68 -9.12 -5.55 6.91
C GLN A 68 -8.78 -6.68 5.94
N PHE A 69 -9.04 -7.94 6.30
CA PHE A 69 -8.81 -9.07 5.41
C PHE A 69 -9.68 -9.01 4.16
N ILE A 70 -10.97 -8.69 4.31
CA ILE A 70 -11.89 -8.52 3.17
C ILE A 70 -11.40 -7.39 2.25
N PHE A 71 -11.03 -6.24 2.82
CA PHE A 71 -10.52 -5.10 2.06
C PHE A 71 -9.26 -5.49 1.28
N SER A 72 -8.27 -6.07 1.95
CA SER A 72 -7.02 -6.48 1.31
C SER A 72 -7.25 -7.53 0.21
N ALA A 73 -8.15 -8.47 0.43
CA ALA A 73 -8.51 -9.46 -0.59
C ALA A 73 -9.17 -8.80 -1.81
N CYS A 74 -10.11 -7.88 -1.61
CA CYS A 74 -10.75 -7.14 -2.69
C CYS A 74 -9.75 -6.31 -3.49
N VAL A 75 -8.87 -5.58 -2.81
CA VAL A 75 -7.79 -4.80 -3.44
C VAL A 75 -6.94 -5.71 -4.33
N LEU A 76 -6.35 -6.77 -3.76
CA LEU A 76 -5.45 -7.66 -4.49
C LEU A 76 -6.13 -8.39 -5.67
N LEU A 77 -7.39 -8.80 -5.50
CA LEU A 77 -8.18 -9.45 -6.56
C LEU A 77 -8.47 -8.52 -7.74
N ILE A 78 -8.50 -7.23 -7.54
CA ILE A 78 -8.72 -6.24 -8.60
C ILE A 78 -7.38 -5.76 -9.15
N GLU A 79 -6.47 -5.40 -8.30
CA GLU A 79 -5.20 -4.73 -8.62
C GLU A 79 -4.26 -5.60 -9.43
N ILE A 80 -4.09 -6.86 -9.02
CA ILE A 80 -3.17 -7.78 -9.69
C ILE A 80 -3.64 -8.07 -11.13
N PRO A 81 -4.87 -8.52 -11.38
CA PRO A 81 -5.33 -8.75 -12.75
C PRO A 81 -5.34 -7.48 -13.61
N LEU A 82 -5.74 -6.35 -13.02
CA LEU A 82 -5.77 -5.08 -13.73
C LEU A 82 -4.36 -4.60 -14.10
N GLY A 83 -3.41 -4.67 -13.16
CA GLY A 83 -2.01 -4.32 -13.42
C GLY A 83 -1.35 -5.21 -14.45
N ILE A 84 -1.61 -6.54 -14.42
CA ILE A 84 -1.15 -7.47 -15.44
C ILE A 84 -1.76 -7.13 -16.81
N ALA A 85 -3.06 -6.89 -16.88
CA ALA A 85 -3.77 -6.53 -18.11
C ALA A 85 -3.18 -5.25 -18.72
N ILE A 86 -2.96 -4.21 -17.91
CA ILE A 86 -2.33 -2.96 -18.33
C ILE A 86 -0.92 -3.24 -18.87
N ALA A 87 -0.10 -4.00 -18.14
CA ALA A 87 1.26 -4.32 -18.55
C ALA A 87 1.33 -5.06 -19.90
N LEU A 88 0.39 -5.97 -20.15
CA LEU A 88 0.28 -6.70 -21.42
C LEU A 88 -0.19 -5.82 -22.58
N CYS A 89 -1.01 -4.80 -22.31
CA CYS A 89 -1.49 -3.85 -23.31
C CYS A 89 -0.49 -2.73 -23.61
N MET A 90 0.54 -2.53 -22.78
CA MET A 90 1.52 -1.48 -22.96
C MET A 90 2.46 -1.77 -24.15
N PRO A 91 2.73 -0.78 -25.01
CA PRO A 91 3.68 -0.93 -26.09
C PRO A 91 5.10 -1.14 -25.55
N THR A 92 5.86 -2.00 -26.23
CA THR A 92 7.20 -2.42 -25.78
C THR A 92 8.33 -1.52 -26.31
N ARG A 93 8.06 -0.68 -27.31
CA ARG A 93 9.07 0.18 -27.97
C ARG A 93 8.49 1.51 -28.40
N GLY A 94 9.37 2.49 -28.56
CA GLY A 94 9.03 3.81 -29.10
C GLY A 94 8.49 4.81 -28.08
N ARG A 95 8.07 5.97 -28.57
CA ARG A 95 7.61 7.10 -27.75
C ARG A 95 6.36 6.78 -26.92
N TRP A 96 5.50 5.92 -27.43
CA TRP A 96 4.29 5.47 -26.73
C TRP A 96 4.59 4.65 -25.47
N ALA A 97 5.65 3.81 -25.53
CA ALA A 97 6.09 3.08 -24.34
C ALA A 97 6.53 4.06 -23.23
N SER A 98 7.35 5.06 -23.59
CA SER A 98 7.80 6.08 -22.61
C SER A 98 6.63 6.88 -22.04
N LEU A 99 5.66 7.26 -22.89
CA LEU A 99 4.47 7.97 -22.42
C LEU A 99 3.64 7.14 -21.44
N CYS A 100 3.40 5.86 -21.74
CA CYS A 100 2.67 4.97 -20.84
C CYS A 100 3.40 4.79 -19.50
N LEU A 101 4.73 4.63 -19.51
CA LEU A 101 5.52 4.52 -18.28
C LEU A 101 5.44 5.79 -17.44
N ILE A 102 5.49 6.97 -18.05
CA ILE A 102 5.34 8.24 -17.35
C ILE A 102 3.93 8.35 -16.74
N LEU A 103 2.88 8.04 -17.50
CA LEU A 103 1.51 8.08 -17.01
C LEU A 103 1.27 7.11 -15.84
N MET A 104 1.87 5.92 -15.90
CA MET A 104 1.81 4.96 -14.79
C MET A 104 2.63 5.41 -13.57
N ALA A 105 3.67 6.19 -13.75
CA ALA A 105 4.46 6.69 -12.64
C ALA A 105 3.78 7.85 -11.87
N ILE A 106 2.90 8.62 -12.51
CA ILE A 106 2.25 9.79 -11.90
C ILE A 106 1.56 9.47 -10.56
N PRO A 107 0.68 8.45 -10.44
CA PRO A 107 0.04 8.15 -9.18
C PRO A 107 1.03 7.83 -8.07
N LEU A 108 2.14 7.14 -8.37
CA LEU A 108 3.16 6.74 -7.41
C LEU A 108 4.02 7.91 -6.91
N LEU A 109 4.12 8.99 -7.67
CA LEU A 109 4.86 10.19 -7.29
C LEU A 109 4.08 11.06 -6.29
N ILE A 110 2.77 10.84 -6.15
CA ILE A 110 1.94 11.59 -5.22
C ILE A 110 2.09 10.98 -3.81
N PRO A 111 2.51 11.74 -2.80
CA PRO A 111 2.58 11.24 -1.43
C PRO A 111 1.22 10.73 -0.93
N TRP A 112 1.22 9.62 -0.22
CA TRP A 112 0.00 8.94 0.22
C TRP A 112 -0.99 9.82 1.00
N ASN A 113 -0.48 10.68 1.87
CA ASN A 113 -1.29 11.65 2.61
C ASN A 113 -2.00 12.66 1.69
N VAL A 114 -1.39 13.00 0.55
CA VAL A 114 -1.98 13.91 -0.45
C VAL A 114 -3.03 13.17 -1.29
N VAL A 115 -2.80 11.89 -1.60
CA VAL A 115 -3.79 11.04 -2.29
C VAL A 115 -5.12 11.05 -1.55
N GLY A 116 -5.10 10.80 -0.24
CA GLY A 116 -6.30 10.82 0.59
C GLY A 116 -7.05 12.16 0.51
N THR A 117 -6.33 13.29 0.55
CA THR A 117 -6.93 14.62 0.45
C THR A 117 -7.54 14.88 -0.93
N ILE A 118 -6.86 14.48 -2.00
CA ILE A 118 -7.38 14.62 -3.37
C ILE A 118 -8.70 13.84 -3.51
N TRP A 119 -8.73 12.58 -3.07
CA TRP A 119 -9.92 11.73 -3.18
C TRP A 119 -11.05 12.19 -2.27
N GLN A 120 -10.71 12.77 -1.11
CA GLN A 120 -11.69 13.36 -0.21
C GLN A 120 -12.43 14.53 -0.86
N ILE A 121 -11.73 15.41 -1.61
CA ILE A 121 -12.34 16.50 -2.35
C ILE A 121 -13.06 15.98 -3.60
N PHE A 122 -12.41 15.10 -4.35
CA PHE A 122 -12.92 14.57 -5.61
C PHE A 122 -14.22 13.76 -5.45
N GLY A 123 -14.35 13.01 -4.35
CA GLY A 123 -15.52 12.20 -4.03
C GLY A 123 -16.68 12.96 -3.38
N ARG A 124 -16.55 14.23 -2.98
CA ARG A 124 -17.63 14.95 -2.30
C ARG A 124 -18.88 15.03 -3.17
N ALA A 125 -20.03 14.77 -2.55
CA ALA A 125 -21.32 14.74 -3.24
C ALA A 125 -21.76 16.10 -3.78
N ASP A 126 -21.33 17.18 -3.10
CA ASP A 126 -21.74 18.57 -3.38
C ASP A 126 -20.83 19.28 -4.39
N ILE A 127 -19.50 19.16 -4.25
CA ILE A 127 -18.53 19.91 -5.06
C ILE A 127 -17.51 19.02 -5.78
N GLY A 128 -17.47 17.74 -5.44
CA GLY A 128 -16.52 16.78 -6.03
C GLY A 128 -16.96 16.34 -7.42
N LEU A 129 -16.01 16.28 -8.37
CA LEU A 129 -16.32 15.89 -9.75
C LEU A 129 -16.92 14.48 -9.82
N MET A 130 -16.38 13.51 -9.07
CA MET A 130 -16.89 12.15 -9.04
C MET A 130 -18.27 12.07 -8.38
N GLY A 131 -18.41 12.69 -7.20
CA GLY A 131 -19.69 12.70 -6.48
C GLY A 131 -20.80 13.39 -7.28
N TRP A 132 -20.50 14.54 -7.88
CA TRP A 132 -21.43 15.25 -8.75
C TRP A 132 -21.83 14.40 -9.99
N ALA A 133 -20.85 13.77 -10.66
CA ALA A 133 -21.12 12.96 -11.84
C ALA A 133 -21.99 11.74 -11.53
N LEU A 134 -21.70 11.01 -10.44
CA LEU A 134 -22.47 9.85 -10.01
C LEU A 134 -23.92 10.24 -9.66
N ASN A 135 -24.09 11.31 -8.89
CA ASN A 135 -25.42 11.80 -8.53
C ASN A 135 -26.23 12.26 -9.75
N LYS A 136 -25.56 12.86 -10.74
CA LYS A 136 -26.22 13.26 -12.01
C LYS A 136 -26.63 12.08 -12.87
N LEU A 137 -25.94 10.93 -12.75
CA LEU A 137 -26.32 9.67 -13.39
C LEU A 137 -27.42 8.91 -12.64
N GLY A 138 -27.98 9.48 -11.56
CA GLY A 138 -29.05 8.89 -10.78
C GLY A 138 -28.57 7.91 -9.69
N ILE A 139 -27.26 7.84 -9.45
CA ILE A 139 -26.68 7.05 -8.35
C ILE A 139 -26.59 7.96 -7.13
N SER A 140 -27.35 7.68 -6.08
CA SER A 140 -27.31 8.44 -4.83
C SER A 140 -26.00 8.13 -4.07
N TYR A 141 -24.94 8.85 -4.42
CA TYR A 141 -23.60 8.67 -3.86
C TYR A 141 -23.28 9.76 -2.83
N ASN A 142 -22.89 9.32 -1.61
CA ASN A 142 -22.39 10.20 -0.56
C ASN A 142 -21.49 9.41 0.42
N TYR A 143 -20.18 9.40 0.20
CA TYR A 143 -19.24 8.68 1.05
C TYR A 143 -19.20 9.20 2.51
N ALA A 144 -19.61 10.43 2.75
CA ALA A 144 -19.62 10.99 4.11
C ALA A 144 -20.81 10.52 4.94
N ALA A 145 -21.92 10.14 4.29
CA ALA A 145 -23.15 9.70 4.94
C ALA A 145 -23.39 8.19 4.84
N ASN A 146 -22.80 7.52 3.86
CA ASN A 146 -23.02 6.10 3.59
C ASN A 146 -21.71 5.30 3.71
N THR A 147 -21.70 4.31 4.59
CA THR A 147 -20.54 3.44 4.85
C THR A 147 -20.12 2.64 3.62
N MET A 148 -21.08 2.18 2.81
CA MET A 148 -20.77 1.41 1.59
C MET A 148 -20.09 2.30 0.55
N ASP A 149 -20.59 3.52 0.35
CA ASP A 149 -20.00 4.48 -0.58
C ASP A 149 -18.58 4.87 -0.13
N ALA A 150 -18.38 5.04 1.19
CA ALA A 150 -17.06 5.29 1.76
C ALA A 150 -16.10 4.13 1.47
N TRP A 151 -16.55 2.90 1.71
CA TRP A 151 -15.73 1.70 1.51
C TRP A 151 -15.33 1.53 0.04
N VAL A 152 -16.29 1.69 -0.88
CA VAL A 152 -16.04 1.62 -2.33
C VAL A 152 -15.09 2.75 -2.79
N THR A 153 -15.25 3.95 -2.23
CA THR A 153 -14.37 5.09 -2.56
C THR A 153 -12.92 4.81 -2.17
N VAL A 154 -12.71 4.31 -0.95
CA VAL A 154 -11.36 3.95 -0.47
C VAL A 154 -10.77 2.81 -1.31
N LEU A 155 -11.59 1.81 -1.68
CA LEU A 155 -11.16 0.73 -2.55
C LEU A 155 -10.71 1.23 -3.93
N ILE A 156 -11.49 2.10 -4.56
CA ILE A 156 -11.14 2.69 -5.87
C ILE A 156 -9.88 3.55 -5.76
N MET A 157 -9.74 4.33 -4.69
CA MET A 157 -8.55 5.15 -4.42
C MET A 157 -7.29 4.29 -4.31
N ASP A 158 -7.35 3.20 -3.56
CA ASP A 158 -6.24 2.28 -3.34
C ASP A 158 -5.85 1.59 -4.65
N VAL A 159 -6.82 0.99 -5.34
CA VAL A 159 -6.63 0.36 -6.64
C VAL A 159 -6.03 1.33 -7.66
N TRP A 160 -6.55 2.58 -7.76
CA TRP A 160 -5.99 3.58 -8.67
C TRP A 160 -4.50 3.86 -8.39
N HIS A 161 -4.14 3.99 -7.12
CA HIS A 161 -2.77 4.33 -6.72
C HIS A 161 -1.81 3.16 -6.96
N TRP A 162 -2.13 1.97 -6.47
CA TRP A 162 -1.21 0.83 -6.44
C TRP A 162 -1.22 -0.03 -7.70
N THR A 163 -2.29 -0.02 -8.50
CA THR A 163 -2.31 -0.69 -9.81
C THR A 163 -1.17 -0.21 -10.70
N SER A 164 -0.79 1.05 -10.58
CA SER A 164 0.36 1.63 -11.29
C SER A 164 1.68 0.92 -10.96
N LEU A 165 1.89 0.57 -9.68
CA LEU A 165 3.07 -0.19 -9.25
C LEU A 165 3.05 -1.61 -9.81
N VAL A 166 1.91 -2.30 -9.70
CA VAL A 166 1.74 -3.66 -10.24
C VAL A 166 2.01 -3.68 -11.74
N ALA A 167 1.42 -2.73 -12.48
CA ALA A 167 1.62 -2.62 -13.93
C ALA A 167 3.08 -2.40 -14.30
N LEU A 168 3.79 -1.50 -13.61
CA LEU A 168 5.21 -1.24 -13.85
C LEU A 168 6.08 -2.45 -13.53
N LEU A 169 5.85 -3.13 -12.40
CA LEU A 169 6.59 -4.32 -12.01
C LEU A 169 6.36 -5.47 -13.00
N CYS A 170 5.10 -5.73 -13.40
CA CYS A 170 4.78 -6.74 -14.40
C CYS A 170 5.41 -6.41 -15.76
N TYR A 171 5.33 -5.16 -16.20
CA TYR A 171 5.95 -4.73 -17.44
C TYR A 171 7.47 -4.94 -17.41
N CYS A 172 8.15 -4.54 -16.33
CA CYS A 172 9.59 -4.75 -16.19
C CYS A 172 9.95 -6.24 -16.19
N LEU A 173 9.20 -7.09 -15.49
CA LEU A 173 9.44 -8.53 -15.45
C LEU A 173 9.25 -9.19 -16.81
N LEU A 174 8.17 -8.87 -17.53
CA LEU A 174 7.92 -9.37 -18.88
C LEU A 174 9.04 -8.98 -19.83
N TYR A 175 9.52 -7.75 -19.75
CA TYR A 175 10.55 -7.23 -20.64
C TYR A 175 11.93 -7.83 -20.37
N THR A 176 12.30 -8.00 -19.08
CA THR A 176 13.59 -8.61 -18.72
C THR A 176 13.62 -10.10 -19.00
N SER A 177 12.53 -10.83 -18.74
CA SER A 177 12.47 -12.28 -19.00
C SER A 177 12.50 -12.59 -20.50
N LEU A 178 11.74 -11.86 -21.32
CA LEU A 178 11.76 -12.03 -22.79
C LEU A 178 13.11 -11.70 -23.40
N SER A 179 13.80 -10.66 -22.92
CA SER A 179 15.15 -10.33 -23.38
C SER A 179 16.19 -11.35 -22.94
N GLY A 180 16.00 -11.98 -21.77
CA GLY A 180 16.86 -13.06 -21.27
C GLY A 180 16.71 -14.34 -22.07
N LEU A 181 15.50 -14.72 -22.44
CA LEU A 181 15.21 -15.89 -23.28
C LEU A 181 15.76 -15.69 -24.72
N ALA A 182 15.58 -14.50 -25.28
CA ALA A 182 16.11 -14.19 -26.62
C ALA A 182 17.65 -14.22 -26.70
N ARG A 183 18.36 -14.00 -25.58
CA ARG A 183 19.83 -14.13 -25.51
C ARG A 183 20.31 -15.59 -25.36
N GLN A 184 19.46 -16.50 -24.91
CA GLN A 184 19.84 -17.91 -24.76
C GLN A 184 19.60 -18.74 -26.02
N THR A 185 18.92 -18.18 -27.03
CA THR A 185 18.61 -18.85 -28.30
C THR A 185 19.55 -18.42 -29.44
N VAL A 186 20.57 -17.63 -29.18
CA VAL A 186 21.66 -17.23 -30.08
C VAL A 186 23.00 -17.78 -29.57
#